data_878aca8dfd76b2bc029107b1c2a76cd1
#
_entry.id   878aca8dfd76b2bc029107b1c2a76cd1
#
_cell.length_a   1.000
_cell.length_b   1.000
_cell.length_c   1.000
_cell.angle_alpha   90.00
_cell.angle_beta   90.00
_cell.angle_gamma   90.00
#
_symmetry.space_group_name_H-M   'P 1'
#
loop_
_entity.id
_entity.type
_entity.pdbx_description
1 polymer ?
#
loop_
_entity_poly.entity_id
_entity_poly.type
_entity_poly.pdbx_seq_one_letter_code
_entity_poly.pdbx_strand_id
1 'polypeptide(L)'
;MKKNRKAILAMITTAMLAAGALAGCGSASGNTTEAAGTETKTTASTTADTSADTTADTATAETAADETATDLSGSISMVGSTSMEKFANALSEAFMEKYPDVTVSAQFVGSGAGVEAVLNGTADIGNSSRNLKDEEKEKGAVENIVAIDGIAVVVDPANGVADLTREQLADVYTGKINNWKDLGGSDAPIVVVGRESGSGTRGAFEELLGLEDACKYSNELDSTGAVMAKVASTPGSIGYVSLDVLDDTVKALNLEGAEPTEENIKAGSYFLSRPFVMATKGDLSQQSELVQALFAYLQSDEGAELVKSVGLITVE
;
A
#
# COMPACT_ATOMS: atom_id res chain seq x y z
N MET A 1 -14.64 34.06 45.67
CA MET A 1 -15.75 35.03 45.51
C MET A 1 -16.17 35.08 44.04
N LYS A 2 -17.49 34.78 43.78
CA LYS A 2 -18.35 35.11 42.62
C LYS A 2 -17.80 34.78 41.20
N LYS A 3 -18.24 33.69 40.55
CA LYS A 3 -19.43 33.47 39.70
C LYS A 3 -19.65 34.58 38.66
N ASN A 4 -19.52 34.23 37.36
CA ASN A 4 -20.56 34.58 36.39
C ASN A 4 -20.58 33.59 35.21
N ARG A 5 -21.69 32.82 35.19
CA ARG A 5 -22.22 32.06 34.05
C ARG A 5 -22.95 33.05 33.14
N LYS A 6 -22.80 32.96 31.85
CA LYS A 6 -23.81 33.39 30.86
C LYS A 6 -23.94 32.34 29.76
N ALA A 7 -25.07 31.68 29.76
CA ALA A 7 -25.65 30.88 28.68
C ALA A 7 -26.36 31.81 27.67
N ILE A 8 -26.29 31.50 26.38
CA ILE A 8 -27.19 31.96 25.31
C ILE A 8 -27.25 30.79 24.34
N LEU A 9 -28.24 30.04 24.34
CA LEU A 9 -29.56 29.91 23.77
C LEU A 9 -29.56 29.84 22.20
N ALA A 10 -30.15 28.74 21.77
CA ALA A 10 -30.36 28.20 20.43
C ALA A 10 -31.09 29.18 19.46
N MET A 11 -30.85 28.98 18.17
CA MET A 11 -31.89 29.19 17.12
C MET A 11 -31.78 28.09 16.07
N ILE A 12 -32.85 27.31 16.03
CA ILE A 12 -33.24 26.36 14.98
C ILE A 12 -33.91 27.20 13.90
N THR A 13 -33.54 27.03 12.66
CA THR A 13 -34.37 27.38 11.51
C THR A 13 -34.43 26.23 10.51
N THR A 14 -35.61 25.69 10.43
CA THR A 14 -36.14 24.70 9.49
C THR A 14 -36.65 25.44 8.23
N ALA A 15 -36.35 24.97 7.05
CA ALA A 15 -37.16 25.17 5.81
C ALA A 15 -36.66 24.17 4.75
N MET A 16 -37.40 23.21 4.43
CA MET A 16 -38.49 22.99 3.47
C MET A 16 -38.05 22.58 2.07
N LEU A 17 -38.52 21.38 1.76
CA LEU A 17 -38.70 20.65 0.50
C LEU A 17 -38.98 21.52 -0.75
N ALA A 18 -38.49 21.06 -1.89
CA ALA A 18 -39.19 21.11 -3.17
C ALA A 18 -38.89 19.85 -3.99
N ALA A 19 -39.93 19.06 -4.19
CA ALA A 19 -39.99 17.95 -5.11
C ALA A 19 -40.24 18.46 -6.52
N GLY A 20 -39.58 17.85 -7.52
CA GLY A 20 -39.86 18.11 -8.94
C GLY A 20 -39.71 16.81 -9.71
N ALA A 21 -40.83 16.13 -9.93
CA ALA A 21 -40.95 15.01 -10.84
C ALA A 21 -41.26 15.55 -12.25
N LEU A 22 -40.60 15.03 -13.26
CA LEU A 22 -41.09 15.07 -14.65
C LEU A 22 -40.75 13.75 -15.33
N ALA A 23 -41.82 13.06 -15.66
CA ALA A 23 -41.87 11.87 -16.47
C ALA A 23 -41.74 12.25 -17.97
N GLY A 24 -41.15 11.36 -18.75
CA GLY A 24 -41.13 11.44 -20.21
C GLY A 24 -40.99 10.07 -20.82
N CYS A 25 -42.10 9.51 -21.28
CA CYS A 25 -42.27 8.28 -22.04
C CYS A 25 -41.82 8.42 -23.51
N GLY A 26 -41.49 7.31 -24.14
CA GLY A 26 -41.42 7.13 -25.59
C GLY A 26 -40.65 5.86 -25.96
N SER A 27 -41.30 4.70 -26.03
CA SER A 27 -41.81 3.87 -27.15
C SER A 27 -40.73 3.51 -28.19
N ALA A 28 -40.33 2.25 -28.24
CA ALA A 28 -40.87 1.07 -28.91
C ALA A 28 -40.49 0.93 -30.39
N SER A 29 -39.97 -0.21 -30.74
CA SER A 29 -40.16 -1.09 -31.89
C SER A 29 -38.87 -1.90 -32.12
N GLY A 30 -38.70 -3.20 -31.98
CA GLY A 30 -39.53 -4.25 -32.54
C GLY A 30 -38.98 -4.72 -33.88
N ASN A 31 -38.24 -5.82 -33.92
CA ASN A 31 -38.56 -6.88 -34.86
C ASN A 31 -37.78 -8.20 -34.62
N THR A 32 -38.51 -9.25 -34.61
CA THR A 32 -38.23 -10.67 -34.62
C THR A 32 -37.67 -11.15 -35.97
N THR A 33 -36.94 -12.27 -35.96
CA THR A 33 -37.08 -13.48 -36.78
C THR A 33 -35.94 -14.44 -36.43
N GLU A 34 -36.18 -15.57 -35.72
CA GLU A 34 -36.47 -16.92 -36.21
C GLU A 34 -35.37 -17.48 -37.14
N ALA A 35 -34.72 -18.55 -36.79
CA ALA A 35 -34.97 -19.95 -36.62
C ALA A 35 -34.05 -20.84 -37.50
N ALA A 36 -33.88 -22.05 -37.04
CA ALA A 36 -33.41 -23.29 -37.65
C ALA A 36 -31.92 -23.56 -37.51
N GLY A 37 -31.40 -24.53 -36.75
CA GLY A 37 -31.84 -25.90 -36.58
C GLY A 37 -31.13 -26.82 -37.57
N THR A 38 -30.18 -27.65 -37.11
CA THR A 38 -30.02 -29.01 -37.59
C THR A 38 -29.00 -29.76 -36.75
N GLU A 39 -29.48 -30.82 -36.13
CA GLU A 39 -28.71 -31.91 -35.54
C GLU A 39 -28.04 -32.76 -36.63
N THR A 40 -26.96 -33.47 -36.30
CA THR A 40 -26.76 -34.91 -36.59
C THR A 40 -25.35 -35.31 -36.10
N LYS A 41 -25.24 -36.07 -35.03
CA LYS A 41 -25.24 -37.53 -34.89
C LYS A 41 -23.86 -38.20 -35.12
N THR A 42 -23.31 -38.63 -34.01
CA THR A 42 -22.78 -39.98 -33.66
C THR A 42 -21.97 -40.75 -34.70
N THR A 43 -20.77 -41.18 -34.37
CA THR A 43 -20.45 -42.63 -34.31
C THR A 43 -19.20 -42.90 -33.47
N ALA A 44 -19.32 -43.89 -32.61
CA ALA A 44 -18.30 -44.58 -31.84
C ALA A 44 -17.72 -45.74 -32.69
N SER A 45 -16.50 -46.17 -32.37
CA SER A 45 -16.03 -47.57 -32.38
C SER A 45 -14.52 -47.60 -32.09
N THR A 46 -14.03 -48.08 -31.02
CA THR A 46 -13.83 -49.42 -30.49
C THR A 46 -12.58 -50.14 -31.01
N THR A 47 -11.87 -50.66 -30.03
CA THR A 47 -10.97 -51.81 -29.85
C THR A 47 -9.48 -51.60 -30.15
N ALA A 48 -8.65 -51.70 -29.09
CA ALA A 48 -8.00 -52.87 -28.47
C ALA A 48 -6.85 -53.41 -29.35
N ASP A 49 -5.67 -53.63 -28.91
CA ASP A 49 -5.18 -54.63 -27.97
C ASP A 49 -3.62 -54.62 -27.91
N THR A 50 -3.08 -54.86 -26.71
CA THR A 50 -1.98 -55.74 -26.33
C THR A 50 -0.56 -55.53 -26.93
N SER A 51 0.44 -55.27 -26.18
CA SER A 51 1.34 -56.21 -25.48
C SER A 51 2.62 -55.55 -24.98
N ALA A 52 3.00 -56.01 -23.84
CA ALA A 52 4.18 -55.75 -23.05
C ALA A 52 5.51 -55.96 -23.84
N ASP A 53 6.54 -55.18 -23.51
CA ASP A 53 7.81 -55.76 -23.17
C ASP A 53 8.61 -54.87 -22.18
N THR A 54 9.22 -55.56 -21.26
CA THR A 54 9.97 -55.09 -20.10
C THR A 54 11.40 -54.83 -20.51
N THR A 55 11.98 -53.70 -20.15
CA THR A 55 13.37 -53.61 -19.77
C THR A 55 13.60 -52.49 -18.77
N ALA A 56 14.09 -52.84 -17.60
CA ALA A 56 14.64 -51.98 -16.56
C ALA A 56 15.94 -51.37 -17.04
N ASP A 57 16.17 -50.09 -16.77
CA ASP A 57 17.40 -49.71 -16.05
C ASP A 57 17.42 -48.23 -15.62
N THR A 58 17.96 -48.07 -14.43
CA THR A 58 18.66 -46.92 -13.88
C THR A 58 17.85 -45.68 -13.49
N ALA A 59 17.48 -45.68 -12.22
CA ALA A 59 17.10 -44.54 -11.43
C ALA A 59 18.19 -43.46 -11.42
N THR A 60 17.91 -42.33 -12.00
CA THR A 60 18.49 -41.06 -11.60
C THR A 60 17.42 -40.33 -10.77
N ALA A 61 17.72 -40.19 -9.48
CA ALA A 61 16.88 -39.42 -8.57
C ALA A 61 17.01 -37.95 -8.96
N GLU A 62 16.15 -37.51 -9.85
CA GLU A 62 15.75 -36.11 -9.91
C GLU A 62 14.78 -35.89 -8.76
N THR A 63 15.19 -35.02 -7.85
CA THR A 63 14.34 -34.49 -6.80
C THR A 63 13.19 -33.76 -7.50
N ALA A 64 12.10 -34.44 -7.73
CA ALA A 64 10.83 -33.82 -8.09
C ALA A 64 10.43 -32.97 -6.88
N ALA A 65 10.62 -31.65 -6.98
CA ALA A 65 9.78 -30.73 -6.25
C ALA A 65 8.36 -31.01 -6.75
N ASP A 66 7.61 -31.71 -5.93
CA ASP A 66 6.20 -32.01 -6.15
C ASP A 66 5.43 -30.69 -6.13
N GLU A 67 5.20 -30.13 -7.30
CA GLU A 67 4.17 -29.12 -7.52
C GLU A 67 2.81 -29.81 -7.37
N THR A 68 2.37 -30.01 -6.14
CA THR A 68 0.94 -30.06 -5.88
C THR A 68 0.43 -28.63 -6.09
N ALA A 69 0.08 -28.29 -7.31
CA ALA A 69 -0.79 -27.17 -7.60
C ALA A 69 -2.09 -27.45 -6.82
N THR A 70 -2.16 -26.95 -5.59
CA THR A 70 -3.41 -26.92 -4.85
C THR A 70 -4.38 -26.11 -5.69
N ASP A 71 -5.57 -26.64 -6.00
CA ASP A 71 -6.68 -25.94 -6.65
C ASP A 71 -7.19 -24.83 -5.71
N LEU A 72 -6.37 -23.80 -5.49
CA LEU A 72 -6.74 -22.65 -4.68
C LEU A 72 -7.75 -21.82 -5.45
N SER A 73 -8.86 -21.51 -4.81
CA SER A 73 -9.92 -20.68 -5.38
C SER A 73 -10.56 -19.80 -4.31
N GLY A 74 -11.10 -18.66 -4.70
CA GLY A 74 -11.76 -17.73 -3.78
C GLY A 74 -11.23 -16.30 -3.87
N SER A 75 -11.33 -15.55 -2.78
CA SER A 75 -10.89 -14.15 -2.77
C SER A 75 -10.10 -13.77 -1.53
N ILE A 76 -9.16 -12.86 -1.71
CA ILE A 76 -8.41 -12.17 -0.65
C ILE A 76 -8.68 -10.68 -0.78
N SER A 77 -9.00 -10.03 0.34
CA SER A 77 -9.17 -8.59 0.44
C SER A 77 -8.03 -7.95 1.23
N MET A 78 -7.38 -6.95 0.63
CA MET A 78 -6.34 -6.13 1.27
C MET A 78 -6.83 -4.69 1.41
N VAL A 79 -6.61 -4.08 2.55
CA VAL A 79 -6.95 -2.66 2.79
C VAL A 79 -5.76 -1.99 3.49
N GLY A 80 -5.42 -0.75 3.13
CA GLY A 80 -4.44 -0.04 3.94
C GLY A 80 -3.57 0.99 3.24
N SER A 81 -2.27 0.92 3.48
CA SER A 81 -1.29 1.94 3.16
C SER A 81 -1.22 2.28 1.67
N THR A 82 -1.33 3.57 1.35
CA THR A 82 -1.11 4.09 -0.01
C THR A 82 0.36 4.01 -0.47
N SER A 83 1.31 3.88 0.46
CA SER A 83 2.73 3.64 0.13
C SER A 83 2.98 2.20 -0.32
N MET A 84 2.09 1.27 0.03
CA MET A 84 2.21 -0.14 -0.37
C MET A 84 1.45 -0.43 -1.68
N GLU A 85 0.87 0.57 -2.34
CA GLU A 85 0.04 0.40 -3.53
C GLU A 85 0.78 -0.35 -4.64
N LYS A 86 1.99 0.08 -4.98
CA LYS A 86 2.80 -0.58 -6.03
C LYS A 86 3.12 -2.02 -5.68
N PHE A 87 3.55 -2.28 -4.44
CA PHE A 87 3.85 -3.62 -3.96
C PHE A 87 2.60 -4.52 -3.92
N ALA A 88 1.49 -4.04 -3.32
CA ALA A 88 0.28 -4.83 -3.18
C ALA A 88 -0.37 -5.16 -4.53
N ASN A 89 -0.31 -4.24 -5.51
CA ASN A 89 -0.80 -4.52 -6.86
C ASN A 89 0.09 -5.56 -7.56
N ALA A 90 1.41 -5.42 -7.52
CA ALA A 90 2.33 -6.39 -8.11
C ALA A 90 2.17 -7.79 -7.48
N LEU A 91 2.02 -7.87 -6.15
CA LEU A 91 1.74 -9.12 -5.44
C LEU A 91 0.41 -9.73 -5.88
N SER A 92 -0.64 -8.91 -5.97
CA SER A 92 -1.96 -9.37 -6.40
C SER A 92 -1.92 -9.96 -7.82
N GLU A 93 -1.27 -9.26 -8.75
CA GLU A 93 -1.13 -9.69 -10.14
C GLU A 93 -0.35 -11.01 -10.24
N ALA A 94 0.82 -11.08 -9.60
CA ALA A 94 1.66 -12.28 -9.63
C ALA A 94 0.98 -13.49 -8.96
N PHE A 95 0.26 -13.27 -7.85
CA PHE A 95 -0.45 -14.34 -7.17
C PHE A 95 -1.65 -14.85 -7.99
N MET A 96 -2.41 -13.96 -8.64
CA MET A 96 -3.51 -14.34 -9.53
C MET A 96 -3.02 -14.98 -10.83
N GLU A 97 -1.83 -14.63 -11.34
CA GLU A 97 -1.21 -15.32 -12.47
C GLU A 97 -0.86 -16.77 -12.10
N LYS A 98 -0.33 -17.00 -10.88
CA LYS A 98 0.00 -18.34 -10.38
C LYS A 98 -1.24 -19.17 -10.03
N TYR A 99 -2.30 -18.52 -9.54
CA TYR A 99 -3.56 -19.14 -9.11
C TYR A 99 -4.77 -18.48 -9.79
N PRO A 100 -5.13 -18.87 -11.02
CA PRO A 100 -6.12 -18.17 -11.85
C PRO A 100 -7.56 -18.15 -11.29
N ASP A 101 -7.89 -19.09 -10.40
CA ASP A 101 -9.21 -19.16 -9.75
C ASP A 101 -9.28 -18.34 -8.44
N VAL A 102 -8.20 -17.60 -8.12
CA VAL A 102 -8.13 -16.69 -6.97
C VAL A 102 -8.32 -15.25 -7.44
N THR A 103 -9.07 -14.47 -6.68
CA THR A 103 -9.18 -13.02 -6.86
C THR A 103 -8.55 -12.30 -5.66
N VAL A 104 -7.58 -11.43 -5.91
CA VAL A 104 -7.00 -10.56 -4.89
C VAL A 104 -7.41 -9.12 -5.18
N SER A 105 -7.97 -8.44 -4.18
CA SER A 105 -8.38 -7.03 -4.28
C SER A 105 -7.66 -6.19 -3.22
N ALA A 106 -7.22 -4.99 -3.59
CA ALA A 106 -6.55 -4.06 -2.70
C ALA A 106 -7.21 -2.68 -2.70
N GLN A 107 -7.33 -2.06 -1.52
CA GLN A 107 -7.83 -0.70 -1.34
C GLN A 107 -6.81 0.11 -0.53
N PHE A 108 -6.54 1.35 -0.96
CA PHE A 108 -5.47 2.19 -0.43
C PHE A 108 -6.06 3.43 0.26
N VAL A 109 -6.23 3.35 1.58
CA VAL A 109 -6.95 4.33 2.42
C VAL A 109 -6.19 4.72 3.69
N GLY A 110 -4.91 4.33 3.78
CA GLY A 110 -4.03 4.58 4.92
C GLY A 110 -3.90 3.39 5.87
N SER A 111 -2.73 3.30 6.54
CA SER A 111 -2.35 2.15 7.37
C SER A 111 -3.30 1.94 8.54
N GLY A 112 -3.72 3.01 9.23
CA GLY A 112 -4.64 2.91 10.36
C GLY A 112 -5.97 2.27 9.96
N ALA A 113 -6.54 2.70 8.83
CA ALA A 113 -7.78 2.13 8.30
C ALA A 113 -7.62 0.66 7.89
N GLY A 114 -6.45 0.28 7.33
CA GLY A 114 -6.15 -1.11 7.00
C GLY A 114 -6.10 -2.02 8.21
N VAL A 115 -5.40 -1.62 9.26
CA VAL A 115 -5.33 -2.39 10.53
C VAL A 115 -6.72 -2.48 11.18
N GLU A 116 -7.48 -1.39 11.16
CA GLU A 116 -8.85 -1.39 11.69
C GLU A 116 -9.77 -2.34 10.91
N ALA A 117 -9.66 -2.37 9.57
CA ALA A 117 -10.44 -3.26 8.73
C ALA A 117 -10.18 -4.73 9.06
N VAL A 118 -8.94 -5.13 9.28
CA VAL A 118 -8.57 -6.48 9.72
C VAL A 118 -9.12 -6.79 11.10
N LEU A 119 -8.94 -5.90 12.06
CA LEU A 119 -9.45 -6.11 13.43
C LEU A 119 -10.97 -6.28 13.45
N ASN A 120 -11.69 -5.57 12.60
CA ASN A 120 -13.14 -5.65 12.46
C ASN A 120 -13.59 -6.83 11.56
N GLY A 121 -12.67 -7.55 10.91
CA GLY A 121 -12.97 -8.68 10.02
C GLY A 121 -13.63 -8.26 8.69
N THR A 122 -13.40 -7.01 8.25
CA THR A 122 -13.87 -6.49 6.95
C THR A 122 -12.83 -6.57 5.84
N ALA A 123 -11.60 -6.93 6.19
CA ALA A 123 -10.53 -7.29 5.27
C ALA A 123 -9.75 -8.48 5.84
N ASP A 124 -9.15 -9.27 4.94
CA ASP A 124 -8.31 -10.41 5.31
C ASP A 124 -6.92 -9.94 5.75
N ILE A 125 -6.39 -8.90 5.07
CA ILE A 125 -5.05 -8.38 5.28
C ILE A 125 -5.10 -6.86 5.39
N GLY A 126 -4.42 -6.32 6.42
CA GLY A 126 -4.24 -4.88 6.65
C GLY A 126 -2.83 -4.43 6.27
N ASN A 127 -2.69 -3.67 5.18
CA ASN A 127 -1.41 -3.16 4.74
C ASN A 127 -0.98 -1.94 5.57
N SER A 128 0.15 -2.03 6.26
CA SER A 128 0.69 -0.95 7.08
C SER A 128 2.14 -0.64 6.71
N SER A 129 2.44 0.62 6.51
CA SER A 129 3.79 1.12 6.25
C SER A 129 4.45 1.71 7.50
N ARG A 130 4.17 1.13 8.63
CA ARG A 130 4.79 1.32 9.95
C ARG A 130 4.61 0.07 10.80
N ASN A 131 5.36 -0.04 11.88
CA ASN A 131 5.05 -1.02 12.93
C ASN A 131 3.61 -0.85 13.41
N LEU A 132 2.99 -1.95 13.84
CA LEU A 132 1.70 -1.88 14.49
C LEU A 132 1.86 -1.24 15.88
N LYS A 133 0.91 -0.39 16.24
CA LYS A 133 0.86 0.19 17.58
C LYS A 133 0.54 -0.88 18.62
N ASP A 134 0.98 -0.66 19.85
CA ASP A 134 0.70 -1.60 20.95
C ASP A 134 -0.80 -1.82 21.14
N GLU A 135 -1.61 -0.77 21.03
CA GLU A 135 -3.06 -0.86 21.10
C GLU A 135 -3.70 -1.69 19.97
N GLU A 136 -3.07 -1.75 18.80
CA GLU A 136 -3.51 -2.57 17.67
C GLU A 136 -3.16 -4.04 17.92
N LYS A 137 -1.95 -4.31 18.45
CA LYS A 137 -1.49 -5.65 18.86
C LYS A 137 -2.32 -6.20 20.02
N GLU A 138 -2.64 -5.38 21.02
CA GLU A 138 -3.52 -5.76 22.15
C GLU A 138 -4.93 -6.16 21.70
N LYS A 139 -5.43 -5.59 20.60
CA LYS A 139 -6.71 -5.97 19.97
C LYS A 139 -6.63 -7.23 19.11
N GLY A 140 -5.44 -7.83 18.97
CA GLY A 140 -5.22 -9.08 18.26
C GLY A 140 -4.70 -8.93 16.83
N ALA A 141 -4.23 -7.75 16.42
CA ALA A 141 -3.49 -7.61 15.17
C ALA A 141 -2.09 -8.21 15.31
N VAL A 142 -1.71 -9.05 14.34
CA VAL A 142 -0.39 -9.66 14.26
C VAL A 142 0.40 -8.99 13.14
N GLU A 143 1.65 -8.67 13.44
CA GLU A 143 2.58 -7.97 12.57
C GLU A 143 3.39 -8.96 11.75
N ASN A 144 3.12 -9.02 10.43
CA ASN A 144 3.88 -9.82 9.49
C ASN A 144 4.70 -8.86 8.63
N ILE A 145 5.99 -8.71 8.91
CA ILE A 145 6.89 -7.85 8.13
C ILE A 145 7.21 -8.57 6.81
N VAL A 146 6.93 -7.92 5.69
CA VAL A 146 7.10 -8.51 4.34
C VAL A 146 8.21 -7.84 3.53
N ALA A 147 8.56 -6.61 3.86
CA ALA A 147 9.64 -5.87 3.21
C ALA A 147 10.12 -4.71 4.09
N ILE A 148 11.26 -4.13 3.76
CA ILE A 148 11.73 -2.85 4.29
C ILE A 148 11.69 -1.81 3.18
N ASP A 149 11.20 -0.62 3.53
CA ASP A 149 11.10 0.54 2.63
C ASP A 149 11.83 1.75 3.20
N GLY A 150 12.38 2.58 2.33
CA GLY A 150 12.93 3.89 2.68
C GLY A 150 11.86 4.99 2.62
N ILE A 151 11.98 5.98 3.49
CA ILE A 151 11.19 7.21 3.39
C ILE A 151 12.07 8.30 2.79
N ALA A 152 11.86 8.62 1.51
CA ALA A 152 12.57 9.69 0.84
C ALA A 152 12.00 11.06 1.23
N VAL A 153 12.85 11.97 1.67
CA VAL A 153 12.50 13.39 1.83
C VAL A 153 12.64 14.05 0.47
N VAL A 154 11.58 14.68 0.01
CA VAL A 154 11.49 15.25 -1.34
C VAL A 154 11.19 16.75 -1.31
N VAL A 155 11.75 17.48 -2.27
CA VAL A 155 11.53 18.91 -2.47
C VAL A 155 11.14 19.18 -3.92
N ASP A 156 10.64 20.39 -4.18
CA ASP A 156 10.40 20.82 -5.56
C ASP A 156 11.70 20.76 -6.38
N PRO A 157 11.61 20.44 -7.70
CA PRO A 157 12.81 20.18 -8.52
C PRO A 157 13.77 21.37 -8.64
N ALA A 158 13.29 22.61 -8.43
CA ALA A 158 14.08 23.84 -8.51
C ALA A 158 14.78 24.18 -7.18
N ASN A 159 14.53 23.42 -6.11
CA ASN A 159 15.15 23.66 -4.81
C ASN A 159 16.67 23.44 -4.86
N GLY A 160 17.45 24.42 -4.42
CA GLY A 160 18.92 24.39 -4.43
C GLY A 160 19.55 23.56 -3.30
N VAL A 161 18.81 23.24 -2.24
CA VAL A 161 19.31 22.44 -1.10
C VAL A 161 19.41 20.96 -1.53
N ALA A 162 20.50 20.30 -1.16
CA ALA A 162 20.76 18.92 -1.54
C ALA A 162 20.82 17.96 -0.33
N ASP A 163 21.09 18.47 0.86
CA ASP A 163 21.29 17.66 2.05
C ASP A 163 20.72 18.37 3.29
N LEU A 164 20.19 17.60 4.23
CA LEU A 164 19.76 18.07 5.54
C LEU A 164 20.28 17.15 6.64
N THR A 165 20.66 17.72 7.77
CA THR A 165 20.88 16.91 8.98
C THR A 165 19.53 16.51 9.59
N ARG A 166 19.53 15.48 10.44
CA ARG A 166 18.36 15.05 11.21
C ARG A 166 17.75 16.22 12.01
N GLU A 167 18.59 17.05 12.63
CA GLU A 167 18.15 18.22 13.41
C GLU A 167 17.51 19.29 12.52
N GLN A 168 18.13 19.62 11.38
CA GLN A 168 17.56 20.57 10.42
C GLN A 168 16.20 20.09 9.88
N LEU A 169 16.09 18.80 9.55
CA LEU A 169 14.82 18.21 9.11
C LEU A 169 13.75 18.33 10.21
N ALA A 170 14.08 17.98 11.45
CA ALA A 170 13.19 18.14 12.59
C ALA A 170 12.76 19.59 12.82
N ASP A 171 13.69 20.54 12.69
CA ASP A 171 13.41 21.97 12.85
C ASP A 171 12.54 22.54 11.74
N VAL A 172 12.67 22.03 10.51
CA VAL A 172 11.75 22.36 9.40
C VAL A 172 10.34 21.87 9.73
N TYR A 173 10.18 20.59 10.09
CA TYR A 173 8.85 20.01 10.33
C TYR A 173 8.18 20.55 11.60
N THR A 174 8.96 21.02 12.59
CA THR A 174 8.41 21.71 13.78
C THR A 174 8.18 23.20 13.58
N GLY A 175 8.58 23.74 12.42
CA GLY A 175 8.41 25.16 12.05
C GLY A 175 9.39 26.11 12.76
N LYS A 176 10.49 25.60 13.32
CA LYS A 176 11.59 26.43 13.84
C LYS A 176 12.41 27.05 12.69
N ILE A 177 12.64 26.28 11.62
CA ILE A 177 13.16 26.74 10.35
C ILE A 177 12.00 26.81 9.36
N ASN A 178 11.76 27.98 8.78
CA ASN A 178 10.65 28.23 7.88
C ASN A 178 11.03 28.95 6.58
N ASN A 179 12.32 29.11 6.34
CA ASN A 179 12.86 29.72 5.13
C ASN A 179 14.08 28.94 4.63
N TRP A 180 14.12 28.64 3.35
CA TRP A 180 15.20 27.87 2.71
C TRP A 180 16.58 28.54 2.82
N LYS A 181 16.66 29.89 2.94
CA LYS A 181 17.94 30.58 3.12
C LYS A 181 18.67 30.15 4.38
N ASP A 182 17.95 29.75 5.43
CA ASP A 182 18.54 29.31 6.69
C ASP A 182 19.24 27.96 6.56
N LEU A 183 18.97 27.26 5.43
CA LEU A 183 19.54 25.98 5.02
C LEU A 183 20.46 26.09 3.79
N GLY A 184 20.89 27.32 3.44
CA GLY A 184 21.77 27.57 2.30
C GLY A 184 21.08 27.61 0.93
N GLY A 185 19.75 27.59 0.91
CA GLY A 185 18.92 27.72 -0.28
C GLY A 185 18.54 29.17 -0.62
N SER A 186 17.55 29.34 -1.46
CA SER A 186 17.01 30.66 -1.84
C SER A 186 16.24 31.32 -0.70
N ASP A 187 16.08 32.65 -0.73
CA ASP A 187 15.20 33.36 0.22
C ASP A 187 13.73 33.13 -0.18
N ALA A 188 13.19 32.00 0.28
CA ALA A 188 11.84 31.56 0.01
C ALA A 188 11.27 30.81 1.23
N PRO A 189 9.97 30.95 1.53
CA PRO A 189 9.33 30.22 2.61
C PRO A 189 9.31 28.72 2.32
N ILE A 190 9.40 27.90 3.39
CA ILE A 190 9.24 26.46 3.31
C ILE A 190 7.75 26.11 3.41
N VAL A 191 7.24 25.36 2.46
CA VAL A 191 5.86 24.80 2.46
C VAL A 191 5.95 23.33 2.86
N VAL A 192 5.61 23.01 4.11
CA VAL A 192 5.69 21.65 4.64
C VAL A 192 4.46 20.86 4.23
N VAL A 193 4.68 19.81 3.44
CA VAL A 193 3.63 18.90 2.95
C VAL A 193 3.75 17.58 3.69
N GLY A 194 2.65 17.12 4.27
CA GLY A 194 2.59 15.85 4.98
C GLY A 194 1.35 15.04 4.62
N ARG A 195 1.15 14.02 5.42
CA ARG A 195 0.04 13.08 5.27
C ARG A 195 -0.96 13.25 6.41
N GLU A 196 -2.16 12.74 6.17
CA GLU A 196 -3.22 12.64 7.20
C GLU A 196 -2.77 11.75 8.39
N SER A 197 -3.46 11.90 9.52
CA SER A 197 -3.10 11.22 10.78
C SER A 197 -3.19 9.68 10.72
N GLY A 198 -3.98 9.12 9.78
CA GLY A 198 -4.09 7.67 9.55
C GLY A 198 -2.95 7.07 8.72
N SER A 199 -2.07 7.91 8.17
CA SER A 199 -0.96 7.47 7.34
C SER A 199 0.13 6.76 8.15
N GLY A 200 0.50 5.55 7.71
CA GLY A 200 1.67 4.86 8.27
C GLY A 200 2.98 5.55 7.94
N THR A 201 3.10 6.16 6.76
CA THR A 201 4.29 6.92 6.38
C THR A 201 4.52 8.12 7.30
N ARG A 202 3.44 8.86 7.64
CA ARG A 202 3.51 9.93 8.63
C ARG A 202 3.94 9.39 9.99
N GLY A 203 3.28 8.31 10.46
CA GLY A 203 3.60 7.73 11.77
C GLY A 203 5.06 7.30 11.87
N ALA A 204 5.57 6.55 10.86
CA ALA A 204 6.97 6.14 10.84
C ALA A 204 7.94 7.33 10.73
N PHE A 205 7.64 8.33 9.90
CA PHE A 205 8.45 9.53 9.74
C PHE A 205 8.56 10.32 11.04
N GLU A 206 7.43 10.58 11.71
CA GLU A 206 7.38 11.30 12.96
C GLU A 206 8.08 10.52 14.09
N GLU A 207 7.85 9.21 14.20
CA GLU A 207 8.50 8.32 15.17
C GLU A 207 10.02 8.30 15.01
N LEU A 208 10.53 8.10 13.78
CA LEU A 208 11.96 8.05 13.48
C LEU A 208 12.69 9.37 13.80
N LEU A 209 11.97 10.48 13.75
CA LEU A 209 12.50 11.81 14.10
C LEU A 209 12.21 12.22 15.54
N GLY A 210 11.37 11.46 16.29
CA GLY A 210 10.91 11.84 17.64
C GLY A 210 10.02 13.07 17.61
N LEU A 211 9.12 13.18 16.63
CA LEU A 211 8.28 14.35 16.36
C LEU A 211 6.79 14.05 16.43
N GLU A 212 6.38 12.96 17.06
CA GLU A 212 4.98 12.59 17.18
C GLU A 212 4.15 13.77 17.68
N ASP A 213 3.10 14.11 16.94
CA ASP A 213 2.20 15.24 17.21
C ASP A 213 2.86 16.64 17.23
N ALA A 214 4.15 16.76 16.90
CA ALA A 214 4.86 18.03 16.92
C ALA A 214 4.99 18.71 15.54
N CYS A 215 4.74 17.97 14.48
CA CYS A 215 4.88 18.48 13.10
C CYS A 215 3.83 19.54 12.77
N LYS A 216 4.25 20.54 12.01
CA LYS A 216 3.41 21.66 11.54
C LYS A 216 3.30 21.63 10.02
N TYR A 217 2.33 20.91 9.53
CA TYR A 217 2.06 20.80 8.10
C TYR A 217 1.31 22.02 7.56
N SER A 218 1.76 22.52 6.40
CA SER A 218 1.02 23.50 5.61
C SER A 218 -0.12 22.85 4.83
N ASN A 219 0.08 21.60 4.43
CA ASN A 219 -0.91 20.75 3.76
C ASN A 219 -0.81 19.33 4.30
N GLU A 220 -1.95 18.72 4.57
CA GLU A 220 -2.08 17.29 4.89
C GLU A 220 -2.86 16.61 3.77
N LEU A 221 -2.29 15.54 3.19
CA LEU A 221 -2.82 14.87 2.01
C LEU A 221 -3.11 13.40 2.31
N ASP A 222 -4.04 12.81 1.59
CA ASP A 222 -4.61 11.48 1.83
C ASP A 222 -3.83 10.34 1.16
N SER A 223 -2.86 10.64 0.29
CA SER A 223 -2.09 9.60 -0.41
C SER A 223 -0.64 10.00 -0.67
N THR A 224 0.22 8.99 -0.88
CA THR A 224 1.63 9.18 -1.24
C THR A 224 1.77 9.89 -2.58
N GLY A 225 0.97 9.52 -3.57
CA GLY A 225 0.95 10.17 -4.87
C GLY A 225 0.52 11.64 -4.81
N ALA A 226 -0.44 11.97 -3.92
CA ALA A 226 -0.86 13.35 -3.72
C ALA A 226 0.27 14.22 -3.11
N VAL A 227 1.08 13.67 -2.20
CA VAL A 227 2.27 14.36 -1.68
C VAL A 227 3.26 14.63 -2.80
N MET A 228 3.61 13.63 -3.63
CA MET A 228 4.50 13.81 -4.77
C MET A 228 4.01 14.90 -5.72
N ALA A 229 2.75 14.82 -6.16
CA ALA A 229 2.16 15.80 -7.07
C ALA A 229 2.14 17.22 -6.47
N LYS A 230 1.88 17.33 -5.16
CA LYS A 230 1.89 18.62 -4.45
C LYS A 230 3.29 19.20 -4.38
N VAL A 231 4.29 18.40 -4.04
CA VAL A 231 5.69 18.83 -3.98
C VAL A 231 6.20 19.23 -5.36
N ALA A 232 5.96 18.42 -6.38
CA ALA A 232 6.35 18.70 -7.76
C ALA A 232 5.80 20.03 -8.30
N SER A 233 4.61 20.45 -7.86
CA SER A 233 3.91 21.62 -8.36
C SER A 233 3.97 22.86 -7.46
N THR A 234 4.62 22.77 -6.29
CA THR A 234 4.64 23.87 -5.31
C THR A 234 6.08 24.32 -5.02
N PRO A 235 6.52 25.48 -5.55
CA PRO A 235 7.84 26.03 -5.25
C PRO A 235 8.07 26.20 -3.74
N GLY A 236 9.26 25.83 -3.27
CA GLY A 236 9.63 25.88 -1.87
C GLY A 236 9.02 24.79 -1.00
N SER A 237 8.36 23.81 -1.57
CA SER A 237 7.80 22.70 -0.79
C SER A 237 8.83 21.66 -0.39
N ILE A 238 8.54 20.99 0.73
CA ILE A 238 9.20 19.79 1.23
C ILE A 238 8.11 18.78 1.64
N GLY A 239 8.34 17.52 1.36
CA GLY A 239 7.46 16.40 1.73
C GLY A 239 8.25 15.13 1.96
N TYR A 240 7.54 14.03 2.22
CA TYR A 240 8.13 12.71 2.36
C TYR A 240 7.24 11.67 1.66
N VAL A 241 7.88 10.72 1.01
CA VAL A 241 7.22 9.63 0.26
C VAL A 241 7.97 8.32 0.47
N SER A 242 7.34 7.21 0.11
CA SER A 242 8.01 5.90 0.02
C SER A 242 9.05 5.93 -1.10
N LEU A 243 10.19 5.30 -0.88
CA LEU A 243 11.29 5.27 -1.87
C LEU A 243 10.89 4.51 -3.14
N ASP A 244 10.06 3.48 -3.01
CA ASP A 244 9.60 2.64 -4.12
C ASP A 244 8.77 3.39 -5.18
N VAL A 245 8.18 4.54 -4.83
CA VAL A 245 7.40 5.38 -5.75
C VAL A 245 8.10 6.65 -6.19
N LEU A 246 9.36 6.87 -5.74
CA LEU A 246 10.14 8.04 -6.11
C LEU A 246 10.41 8.07 -7.62
N ASP A 247 10.18 9.24 -8.25
CA ASP A 247 10.45 9.51 -9.65
C ASP A 247 11.08 10.91 -9.87
N ASP A 248 11.38 11.23 -11.12
CA ASP A 248 12.06 12.47 -11.52
C ASP A 248 11.19 13.74 -11.43
N THR A 249 9.93 13.63 -11.00
CA THR A 249 9.03 14.78 -10.84
C THR A 249 9.35 15.61 -9.59
N VAL A 250 10.06 15.03 -8.63
CA VAL A 250 10.54 15.66 -7.41
C VAL A 250 12.03 15.42 -7.23
N LYS A 251 12.68 16.21 -6.38
CA LYS A 251 14.08 16.01 -6.02
C LYS A 251 14.18 15.40 -4.63
N ALA A 252 14.81 14.23 -4.52
CA ALA A 252 15.15 13.66 -3.21
C ALA A 252 16.33 14.39 -2.56
N LEU A 253 16.27 14.56 -1.25
CA LEU A 253 17.36 15.09 -0.44
C LEU A 253 18.21 13.96 0.14
N ASN A 254 19.49 14.21 0.25
CA ASN A 254 20.36 13.44 1.12
C ASN A 254 20.06 13.78 2.58
N LEU A 255 20.30 12.83 3.47
CA LEU A 255 20.22 13.04 4.91
C LEU A 255 21.56 12.67 5.55
N GLU A 256 22.17 13.66 6.21
CA GLU A 256 23.51 13.50 6.84
C GLU A 256 24.56 12.97 5.84
N GLY A 257 24.45 13.43 4.58
CA GLY A 257 25.32 13.04 3.47
C GLY A 257 24.98 11.71 2.80
N ALA A 258 24.00 10.97 3.30
CA ALA A 258 23.57 9.70 2.72
C ALA A 258 22.40 9.90 1.74
N GLU A 259 22.51 9.35 0.53
CA GLU A 259 21.42 9.29 -0.44
C GLU A 259 20.35 8.27 -0.01
N PRO A 260 19.05 8.49 -0.33
CA PRO A 260 17.98 7.53 -0.09
C PRO A 260 18.08 6.35 -1.07
N THR A 261 18.98 5.43 -0.80
CA THR A 261 19.21 4.23 -1.61
C THR A 261 19.09 2.96 -0.77
N GLU A 262 18.77 1.83 -1.43
CA GLU A 262 18.72 0.53 -0.78
C GLU A 262 20.04 0.21 -0.05
N GLU A 263 21.18 0.50 -0.68
CA GLU A 263 22.51 0.28 -0.10
C GLU A 263 22.70 1.04 1.20
N ASN A 264 22.38 2.34 1.20
CA ASN A 264 22.52 3.21 2.37
C ASN A 264 21.54 2.86 3.49
N ILE A 265 20.33 2.36 3.14
CA ILE A 265 19.36 1.86 4.11
C ILE A 265 19.88 0.58 4.76
N LYS A 266 20.37 -0.39 3.97
CA LYS A 266 20.98 -1.64 4.48
C LYS A 266 22.22 -1.38 5.34
N ALA A 267 23.02 -0.40 4.97
CA ALA A 267 24.18 0.02 5.74
C ALA A 267 23.82 0.81 7.02
N GLY A 268 22.57 1.24 7.19
CA GLY A 268 22.13 2.08 8.30
C GLY A 268 22.61 3.52 8.22
N SER A 269 23.21 3.95 7.10
CA SER A 269 23.64 5.34 6.88
C SER A 269 22.49 6.26 6.54
N TYR A 270 21.46 5.76 5.83
CA TYR A 270 20.20 6.47 5.63
C TYR A 270 19.19 6.01 6.68
N PHE A 271 18.84 6.90 7.60
CA PHE A 271 18.13 6.52 8.82
C PHE A 271 16.60 6.48 8.70
N LEU A 272 16.01 7.01 7.63
CA LEU A 272 14.56 6.96 7.43
C LEU A 272 14.17 5.67 6.69
N SER A 273 14.09 4.58 7.42
CA SER A 273 13.59 3.30 6.93
C SER A 273 12.56 2.69 7.88
N ARG A 274 11.68 1.88 7.33
CA ARG A 274 10.53 1.32 8.06
C ARG A 274 10.11 -0.02 7.49
N PRO A 275 9.41 -0.85 8.26
CA PRO A 275 8.83 -2.07 7.72
C PRO A 275 7.58 -1.77 6.86
N PHE A 276 7.37 -2.59 5.84
CA PHE A 276 6.08 -2.86 5.26
C PHE A 276 5.50 -4.10 5.94
N VAL A 277 4.31 -3.96 6.48
CA VAL A 277 3.61 -4.95 7.28
C VAL A 277 2.31 -5.33 6.61
N MET A 278 2.06 -6.61 6.49
CA MET A 278 0.75 -7.17 6.14
C MET A 278 0.14 -7.74 7.42
N ALA A 279 -0.69 -6.93 8.09
CA ALA A 279 -1.30 -7.31 9.36
C ALA A 279 -2.42 -8.33 9.16
N THR A 280 -2.51 -9.30 10.08
CA THR A 280 -3.60 -10.28 10.16
C THR A 280 -4.26 -10.24 11.54
N LYS A 281 -5.50 -10.70 11.64
CA LYS A 281 -6.16 -10.90 12.94
C LYS A 281 -5.83 -12.28 13.47
N GLY A 282 -4.93 -12.35 14.44
CA GLY A 282 -4.34 -13.59 14.91
C GLY A 282 -3.23 -14.11 14.00
N ASP A 283 -2.60 -15.21 14.39
CA ASP A 283 -1.44 -15.79 13.72
C ASP A 283 -1.76 -16.27 12.30
N LEU A 284 -0.73 -16.34 11.43
CA LEU A 284 -0.88 -16.83 10.04
C LEU A 284 -1.48 -18.23 9.97
N SER A 285 -1.12 -19.12 10.91
CA SER A 285 -1.69 -20.48 10.97
C SER A 285 -3.21 -20.53 11.23
N GLN A 286 -3.81 -19.42 11.66
CA GLN A 286 -5.25 -19.28 11.92
C GLN A 286 -6.00 -18.64 10.75
N GLN A 287 -5.28 -18.17 9.73
CA GLN A 287 -5.87 -17.54 8.57
C GLN A 287 -6.40 -18.59 7.57
N SER A 288 -7.15 -18.14 6.57
CA SER A 288 -7.62 -19.02 5.48
C SER A 288 -6.42 -19.61 4.72
N GLU A 289 -6.63 -20.75 4.07
CA GLU A 289 -5.62 -21.40 3.22
C GLU A 289 -5.09 -20.44 2.14
N LEU A 290 -5.96 -19.59 1.58
CA LEU A 290 -5.57 -18.58 0.60
C LEU A 290 -4.62 -17.54 1.16
N VAL A 291 -4.89 -17.02 2.37
CA VAL A 291 -4.01 -16.04 3.03
C VAL A 291 -2.67 -16.70 3.36
N GLN A 292 -2.68 -17.94 3.89
CA GLN A 292 -1.46 -18.68 4.18
C GLN A 292 -0.63 -18.92 2.91
N ALA A 293 -1.27 -19.28 1.79
CA ALA A 293 -0.62 -19.48 0.50
C ALA A 293 -0.01 -18.17 -0.05
N LEU A 294 -0.67 -17.02 0.14
CA LEU A 294 -0.13 -15.71 -0.26
C LEU A 294 1.15 -15.37 0.52
N PHE A 295 1.17 -15.62 1.82
CA PHE A 295 2.38 -15.43 2.63
C PHE A 295 3.48 -16.45 2.29
N ALA A 296 3.13 -17.70 1.99
CA ALA A 296 4.09 -18.69 1.51
C ALA A 296 4.70 -18.28 0.15
N TYR A 297 3.88 -17.72 -0.75
CA TYR A 297 4.37 -17.14 -2.01
C TYR A 297 5.37 -16.01 -1.76
N LEU A 298 5.08 -15.08 -0.85
CA LEU A 298 6.01 -14.00 -0.50
C LEU A 298 7.34 -14.49 0.08
N GLN A 299 7.33 -15.64 0.76
CA GLN A 299 8.55 -16.26 1.33
C GLN A 299 9.32 -17.11 0.32
N SER A 300 8.79 -17.33 -0.89
CA SER A 300 9.48 -18.04 -1.96
C SER A 300 10.52 -17.17 -2.68
N ASP A 301 11.36 -17.80 -3.50
CA ASP A 301 12.31 -17.06 -4.37
C ASP A 301 11.58 -16.11 -5.32
N GLU A 302 10.43 -16.51 -5.87
CA GLU A 302 9.59 -15.67 -6.73
C GLU A 302 9.08 -14.43 -5.97
N GLY A 303 8.61 -14.61 -4.73
CA GLY A 303 8.18 -13.51 -3.87
C GLY A 303 9.33 -12.56 -3.52
N ALA A 304 10.51 -13.09 -3.25
CA ALA A 304 11.70 -12.28 -2.99
C ALA A 304 12.13 -11.45 -4.22
N GLU A 305 12.03 -12.03 -5.42
CA GLU A 305 12.29 -11.31 -6.67
C GLU A 305 11.24 -10.22 -6.92
N LEU A 306 9.96 -10.50 -6.64
CA LEU A 306 8.89 -9.51 -6.73
C LEU A 306 9.15 -8.32 -5.80
N VAL A 307 9.50 -8.56 -4.53
CA VAL A 307 9.84 -7.48 -3.56
C VAL A 307 10.94 -6.58 -4.11
N LYS A 308 12.02 -7.18 -4.64
CA LYS A 308 13.14 -6.42 -5.25
C LYS A 308 12.72 -5.67 -6.51
N SER A 309 11.87 -6.27 -7.36
CA SER A 309 11.45 -5.69 -8.64
C SER A 309 10.66 -4.39 -8.45
N VAL A 310 9.98 -4.23 -7.34
CA VAL A 310 9.23 -3.00 -6.99
C VAL A 310 10.08 -1.97 -6.24
N GLY A 311 11.36 -2.26 -5.96
CA GLY A 311 12.29 -1.33 -5.31
C GLY A 311 12.30 -1.42 -3.77
N LEU A 312 11.84 -2.54 -3.22
CA LEU A 312 11.82 -2.81 -1.79
C LEU A 312 12.96 -3.75 -1.37
N ILE A 313 13.28 -3.74 -0.09
CA ILE A 313 14.32 -4.55 0.51
C ILE A 313 13.66 -5.78 1.14
N THR A 314 14.17 -6.98 0.79
CA THR A 314 13.70 -8.24 1.39
C THR A 314 14.07 -8.32 2.86
N VAL A 315 13.19 -8.92 3.67
CA VAL A 315 13.51 -9.37 5.03
C VAL A 315 14.16 -10.76 4.97
N GLU A 316 15.25 -10.95 5.72
CA GLU A 316 15.94 -12.24 5.86
C GLU A 316 15.25 -13.13 6.89
#